data_d3aea07307196e90de1170cc7a3a6f16
#
_entry.id   d3aea07307196e90de1170cc7a3a6f16
#
_cell.length_a   1.000
_cell.length_b   1.000
_cell.length_c   1.000
_cell.angle_alpha   90.00
_cell.angle_beta   90.00
_cell.angle_gamma   90.00
#
_symmetry.space_group_name_H-M   'P 1'
#
loop_
_entity.id
_entity.type
_entity.pdbx_description
1 polymer ?
#
loop_
_entity_poly.entity_id
_entity_poly.type
_entity_poly.pdbx_seq_one_letter_code
_entity_poly.pdbx_strand_id
1 'polypeptide(L)'
;MDTDLLKRLDKAVDRSREITTIVGKLQSAFYTNDESAIEDYLELARTYSIYAIAELDSTIQELVEVTEQSADKSNVIQLSDYQ
;
A
#
# COMPACT_ATOMS: atom_id res chain seq x y z
N MET A 1 -7.50 -5.74 19.43
CA MET A 1 -6.83 -5.45 18.17
C MET A 1 -5.61 -4.58 18.40
N ASP A 2 -4.55 -4.84 17.70
CA ASP A 2 -3.31 -4.11 17.84
C ASP A 2 -3.43 -2.70 17.26
N THR A 3 -3.29 -1.69 18.12
CA THR A 3 -3.38 -0.28 17.70
C THR A 3 -2.24 0.13 16.79
N ASP A 4 -1.07 -0.47 16.96
CA ASP A 4 0.07 -0.18 16.07
C ASP A 4 -0.21 -0.65 14.66
N LEU A 5 -0.82 -1.80 14.52
CA LEU A 5 -1.18 -2.35 13.22
C LEU A 5 -2.21 -1.45 12.52
N LEU A 6 -3.18 -0.98 13.29
CA LEU A 6 -4.19 -0.06 12.76
C LEU A 6 -3.57 1.25 12.28
N LYS A 7 -2.63 1.79 13.05
CA LYS A 7 -1.90 3.01 12.65
C LYS A 7 -1.09 2.79 11.38
N ARG A 8 -0.50 1.62 11.23
CA ARG A 8 0.27 1.29 10.03
C ARG A 8 -0.64 1.15 8.81
N LEU A 9 -1.82 0.61 9.00
CA LEU A 9 -2.82 0.56 7.94
C LEU A 9 -3.28 1.96 7.53
N ASP A 10 -3.47 2.84 8.50
CA ASP A 10 -3.80 4.25 8.23
C ASP A 10 -2.71 4.91 7.40
N LYS A 11 -1.45 4.67 7.72
CA LYS A 11 -0.33 5.18 6.94
C LYS A 11 -0.33 4.64 5.52
N ALA A 12 -0.63 3.37 5.35
CA ALA A 12 -0.71 2.76 4.02
C ALA A 12 -1.79 3.42 3.17
N VAL A 13 -2.93 3.72 3.77
CA VAL A 13 -4.01 4.43 3.08
C VAL A 13 -3.56 5.83 2.68
N ASP A 14 -2.90 6.56 3.58
CA ASP A 14 -2.39 7.90 3.29
C ASP A 14 -1.38 7.89 2.15
N ARG A 15 -0.46 6.95 2.14
CA ARG A 15 0.52 6.82 1.06
C ARG A 15 -0.13 6.48 -0.26
N SER A 16 -1.15 5.65 -0.22
CA SER A 16 -1.94 5.30 -1.40
C SER A 16 -2.59 6.55 -2.01
N ARG A 17 -3.11 7.43 -1.16
CA ARG A 17 -3.70 8.69 -1.61
C ARG A 17 -2.65 9.62 -2.21
N GLU A 18 -1.48 9.69 -1.62
CA GLU A 18 -0.38 10.50 -2.15
C GLU A 18 0.07 10.00 -3.52
N ILE A 19 0.20 8.69 -3.69
CA ILE A 19 0.54 8.10 -4.97
C ILE A 19 -0.53 8.43 -6.01
N THR A 20 -1.80 8.31 -5.66
CA THR A 20 -2.89 8.65 -6.55
C THR A 20 -2.81 10.11 -6.99
N THR A 21 -2.48 11.01 -6.07
CA THR A 21 -2.31 12.43 -6.36
C THR A 21 -1.15 12.66 -7.33
N ILE A 22 -0.02 12.00 -7.08
CA ILE A 22 1.17 12.13 -7.94
C ILE A 22 0.87 11.60 -9.35
N VAL A 23 0.21 10.45 -9.43
CA VAL A 23 -0.18 9.87 -10.72
C VAL A 23 -1.14 10.78 -11.47
N GLY A 24 -2.07 11.41 -10.75
CA GLY A 24 -2.97 12.40 -11.33
C GLY A 24 -2.24 13.61 -11.92
N LYS A 25 -1.24 14.10 -11.22
CA LYS A 25 -0.40 15.18 -11.72
C LYS A 25 0.43 14.75 -12.93
N LEU A 26 0.93 13.53 -12.90
CA LEU A 26 1.64 12.94 -14.04
C LEU A 26 0.73 12.87 -15.26
N GLN A 27 -0.49 12.43 -15.09
CA GLN A 27 -1.49 12.38 -16.15
C GLN A 27 -1.73 13.77 -16.75
N SER A 28 -1.90 14.78 -15.90
CA SER A 28 -2.08 16.16 -16.35
C SER A 28 -0.87 16.66 -17.14
N ALA A 29 0.33 16.31 -16.68
CA ALA A 29 1.56 16.68 -17.38
C ALA A 29 1.64 16.08 -18.78
N PHE A 30 1.18 14.85 -18.95
CA PHE A 30 1.09 14.21 -20.25
C PHE A 30 0.10 14.93 -21.17
N TYR A 31 -1.05 15.32 -20.65
CA TYR A 31 -2.05 16.06 -21.42
C TYR A 31 -1.54 17.42 -21.89
N THR A 32 -0.71 18.06 -21.10
CA THR A 32 -0.16 19.37 -21.44
C THR A 32 1.19 19.29 -22.15
N ASN A 33 1.73 18.10 -22.36
CA ASN A 33 3.07 17.88 -22.96
C ASN A 33 4.17 18.60 -22.22
N ASP A 34 4.09 18.67 -20.91
CA ASP A 34 5.12 19.28 -20.07
C ASP A 34 6.18 18.26 -19.73
N GLU A 35 7.22 18.17 -20.55
CA GLU A 35 8.26 17.16 -20.41
C GLU A 35 8.98 17.22 -19.06
N SER A 36 9.26 18.41 -18.58
CA SER A 36 9.94 18.59 -17.30
C SER A 36 9.08 18.07 -16.15
N ALA A 37 7.79 18.37 -16.15
CA ALA A 37 6.85 17.90 -15.15
C ALA A 37 6.67 16.38 -15.25
N ILE A 38 6.64 15.84 -16.46
CA ILE A 38 6.55 14.39 -16.67
C ILE A 38 7.72 13.69 -15.99
N GLU A 39 8.94 14.15 -16.24
CA GLU A 39 10.13 13.55 -15.63
C GLU A 39 10.10 13.62 -14.11
N ASP A 40 9.75 14.79 -13.57
CA ASP A 40 9.72 15.00 -12.12
C ASP A 40 8.66 14.10 -11.45
N TYR A 41 7.47 14.05 -11.99
CA TYR A 41 6.39 13.27 -11.41
C TYR A 41 6.59 11.77 -11.62
N LEU A 42 7.22 11.35 -12.72
CA LEU A 42 7.59 9.96 -12.91
C LEU A 42 8.56 9.50 -11.82
N GLU A 43 9.57 10.30 -11.55
CA GLU A 43 10.54 9.97 -10.52
C GLU A 43 9.91 9.92 -9.14
N LEU A 44 9.04 10.89 -8.83
CA LEU A 44 8.31 10.91 -7.57
C LEU A 44 7.41 9.69 -7.42
N ALA A 45 6.65 9.37 -8.46
CA ALA A 45 5.75 8.23 -8.44
C ALA A 45 6.52 6.93 -8.22
N ARG A 46 7.63 6.78 -8.89
CA ARG A 46 8.48 5.61 -8.78
C ARG A 46 9.03 5.47 -7.36
N THR A 47 9.61 6.55 -6.84
CA THR A 47 10.21 6.54 -5.50
C THR A 47 9.16 6.27 -4.42
N TYR A 48 8.04 6.96 -4.49
CA TYR A 48 6.95 6.78 -3.54
C TYR A 48 6.38 5.38 -3.58
N SER A 49 6.23 4.82 -4.78
CA SER A 49 5.69 3.48 -4.94
C SER A 49 6.58 2.42 -4.30
N ILE A 50 7.88 2.56 -4.44
CA ILE A 50 8.83 1.62 -3.83
C ILE A 50 8.66 1.62 -2.31
N TYR A 51 8.65 2.80 -1.69
CA TYR A 51 8.50 2.91 -0.25
C TYR A 51 7.12 2.43 0.22
N ALA A 52 6.08 2.81 -0.49
CA ALA A 52 4.71 2.45 -0.12
C ALA A 52 4.50 0.95 -0.21
N ILE A 53 5.02 0.32 -1.25
CA ILE A 53 4.91 -1.13 -1.41
C ILE A 53 5.67 -1.86 -0.30
N ALA A 54 6.86 -1.41 0.04
CA ALA A 54 7.65 -2.02 1.10
C ALA A 54 6.93 -1.92 2.45
N GLU A 55 6.40 -0.76 2.78
CA GLU A 55 5.63 -0.57 4.03
C GLU A 55 4.37 -1.42 4.06
N LEU A 56 3.64 -1.43 2.96
CA LEU A 56 2.40 -2.19 2.87
C LEU A 56 2.67 -3.69 2.98
N ASP A 57 3.68 -4.18 2.30
CA ASP A 57 4.07 -5.58 2.36
C ASP A 57 4.41 -6.00 3.79
N SER A 58 5.21 -5.20 4.48
CA SER A 58 5.57 -5.45 5.88
C SER A 58 4.33 -5.47 6.78
N THR A 59 3.40 -4.56 6.56
CA THR A 59 2.16 -4.50 7.33
C THR A 59 1.28 -5.72 7.08
N ILE A 60 1.17 -6.12 5.82
CA ILE A 60 0.38 -7.30 5.44
C ILE A 60 0.99 -8.56 6.04
N GLN A 61 2.31 -8.68 6.01
CA GLN A 61 2.97 -9.83 6.62
C GLN A 61 2.68 -9.92 8.11
N GLU A 62 2.72 -8.81 8.82
CA GLU A 62 2.34 -8.79 10.24
C GLU A 62 0.88 -9.18 10.45
N LEU A 63 0.00 -8.69 9.59
CA LEU A 63 -1.41 -9.06 9.65
C LEU A 63 -1.62 -10.55 9.45
N VAL A 64 -0.90 -11.13 8.50
CA VAL A 64 -0.95 -12.57 8.24
C VAL A 64 -0.50 -13.33 9.47
N GLU A 65 0.61 -12.92 10.09
CA GLU A 65 1.12 -13.58 11.29
C GLU A 65 0.13 -13.51 12.44
N VAL A 66 -0.44 -12.34 12.69
CA VAL A 66 -1.44 -12.16 13.74
C VAL A 66 -2.68 -12.99 13.47
N THR A 67 -3.12 -13.02 12.23
CA THR A 67 -4.30 -13.78 11.82
C THR A 67 -4.04 -15.29 11.98
N GLU A 68 -2.86 -15.75 11.59
CA GLU A 68 -2.48 -17.16 11.74
C GLU A 68 -2.45 -17.57 13.20
N GLN A 69 -1.91 -16.72 14.07
CA GLN A 69 -1.89 -17.01 15.51
C GLN A 69 -3.30 -17.10 16.08
N SER A 70 -4.20 -16.22 15.65
CA SER A 70 -5.59 -16.29 16.08
C SER A 70 -6.30 -17.47 15.46
N ALA A 71 -6.02 -17.76 14.20
CA ALA A 71 -6.65 -18.84 13.45
C ALA A 71 -6.28 -20.22 13.96
N ASP A 72 -5.08 -20.40 14.49
CA ASP A 72 -4.64 -21.65 15.08
C ASP A 72 -5.61 -22.15 16.14
N LYS A 73 -6.37 -21.25 16.71
CA LYS A 73 -7.30 -21.62 17.78
C LYS A 73 -8.66 -22.06 17.27
N SER A 74 -9.12 -21.60 16.10
CA SER A 74 -10.48 -21.89 15.67
C SER A 74 -10.80 -21.68 14.20
N ASN A 75 -10.02 -20.91 13.46
CA ASN A 75 -10.42 -20.46 12.13
C ASN A 75 -9.65 -21.05 10.97
N VAL A 76 -8.60 -21.80 11.24
CA VAL A 76 -7.78 -22.43 10.21
C VAL A 76 -8.63 -23.35 9.34
N ILE A 77 -9.54 -24.06 9.96
CA ILE A 77 -10.42 -25.00 9.27
C ILE A 77 -11.29 -24.29 8.24
N GLN A 78 -11.79 -23.11 8.59
CA GLN A 78 -12.63 -22.36 7.67
C GLN A 78 -11.88 -21.91 6.43
N LEU A 79 -10.64 -21.49 6.59
CA LEU A 79 -9.81 -21.08 5.46
C LEU A 79 -9.52 -22.27 4.55
N SER A 80 -9.33 -23.44 5.11
CA SER A 80 -9.10 -24.65 4.34
C SER A 80 -10.32 -25.04 3.52
N ASP A 81 -11.50 -24.81 4.04
CA ASP A 81 -12.74 -25.16 3.38
C ASP A 81 -12.99 -24.34 2.12
N TYR A 82 -12.42 -23.15 2.04
CA TYR A 82 -12.55 -22.27 0.87
C TYR A 82 -11.57 -22.62 -0.25
N GLN A 83 -10.66 -23.47 0.03
CA GLN A 83 -9.66 -23.90 -0.94
C GLN A 83 -10.04 -25.28 -1.51
#